data_8e696c75a2f0b7ec1ffadd1fc23bf8a8
#
_entry.id   8e696c75a2f0b7ec1ffadd1fc23bf8a8
#
_cell.length_a   1.000
_cell.length_b   1.000
_cell.length_c   1.000
_cell.angle_alpha   90.00
_cell.angle_beta   90.00
_cell.angle_gamma   90.00
#
_symmetry.space_group_name_H-M   'P 1'
#
loop_
_entity.id
_entity.type
_entity.pdbx_description
1 polymer ?
#
loop_
_entity_poly.entity_id
_entity_poly.type
_entity_poly.pdbx_seq_one_letter_code
_entity_poly.pdbx_strand_id
1 'polypeptide(L)'
;MKLDIEERVLHFKQPAGTSRGVYTTRRIWLITATDEAGRVTGVGECAPLPQLSCDDIPNYAEVLRWFCDEVERTGVIPYEALRPYPSMLFGLESLVPTPNQPSVANGVFAPLGGAAATSVAALKTPVAQGEGGLNTHVLDGIASNANQAPLPSGGFGGGLFIPINGLVWMGTFEEMHQRIEEKLAAGFHCVKLKIGAIDWDREIALIRFIRERYSREQIELRVDANGGFSVDEAMSRLEELAKYDIHSIEQPIRQHQWAEMASLCQHSPLPIALDEELIGVNDPEEKVRLLDTIRPQYIILKPSLHGGMLGSEEWIRLARERGIGSWITSALESNIGLYVIARFTMQMYGPNITMPQGLGTGQLFTDNIELPDVEMRIEQGRLVVASRR
;
A
#
# COMPACT_ATOMS: atom_id res chain seq x y z
N MET A 1 -26.27 3.25 12.15
CA MET A 1 -25.12 2.36 11.97
C MET A 1 -24.28 2.45 13.24
N LYS A 2 -23.79 1.32 13.76
CA LYS A 2 -22.87 1.26 14.91
C LYS A 2 -21.54 0.67 14.44
N LEU A 3 -20.42 1.17 14.97
CA LEU A 3 -19.07 0.73 14.66
C LEU A 3 -18.40 0.14 15.91
N ASP A 4 -18.22 -1.16 15.96
CA ASP A 4 -17.49 -1.83 17.02
C ASP A 4 -16.03 -2.04 16.61
N ILE A 5 -15.10 -1.83 17.55
CA ILE A 5 -13.66 -1.98 17.33
C ILE A 5 -13.14 -3.16 18.13
N GLU A 6 -12.40 -4.05 17.48
CA GLU A 6 -11.74 -5.19 18.10
C GLU A 6 -10.26 -5.21 17.75
N GLU A 7 -9.40 -5.25 18.78
CA GLU A 7 -7.96 -5.48 18.57
C GLU A 7 -7.69 -6.96 18.34
N ARG A 8 -6.89 -7.26 17.32
CA ARG A 8 -6.41 -8.61 16.99
C ARG A 8 -4.90 -8.64 16.85
N VAL A 9 -4.29 -9.75 17.23
CA VAL A 9 -2.86 -10.01 17.02
C VAL A 9 -2.75 -11.28 16.17
N LEU A 10 -2.20 -11.12 14.98
CA LEU A 10 -1.93 -12.22 14.05
C LEU A 10 -0.48 -12.69 14.22
N HIS A 11 -0.22 -13.98 13.98
CA HIS A 11 1.09 -14.60 14.14
C HIS A 11 1.66 -15.00 12.78
N PHE A 12 2.87 -14.55 12.50
CA PHE A 12 3.55 -14.93 11.26
C PHE A 12 3.97 -16.41 11.30
N LYS A 13 3.81 -17.13 10.18
CA LYS A 13 4.31 -18.51 9.99
C LYS A 13 5.84 -18.57 10.09
N GLN A 14 6.51 -17.53 9.63
CA GLN A 14 7.95 -17.33 9.71
C GLN A 14 8.22 -15.87 10.05
N PRO A 15 9.26 -15.54 10.80
CA PRO A 15 9.60 -14.16 11.11
C PRO A 15 9.74 -13.33 9.85
N ALA A 16 9.04 -12.20 9.78
CA ALA A 16 9.08 -11.27 8.66
C ALA A 16 10.20 -10.26 8.88
N GLY A 17 11.31 -10.45 8.16
CA GLY A 17 12.46 -9.53 8.20
C GLY A 17 12.18 -8.28 7.37
N THR A 18 12.21 -7.11 7.99
CA THR A 18 12.06 -5.80 7.35
C THR A 18 13.26 -4.92 7.68
N SER A 19 13.40 -3.78 7.03
CA SER A 19 14.43 -2.77 7.35
C SER A 19 14.31 -2.21 8.78
N ARG A 20 13.17 -2.37 9.42
CA ARG A 20 12.89 -1.90 10.80
C ARG A 20 13.05 -2.96 11.86
N GLY A 21 13.29 -4.21 11.48
CA GLY A 21 13.43 -5.33 12.39
C GLY A 21 12.66 -6.57 11.93
N VAL A 22 12.55 -7.52 12.84
CA VAL A 22 11.90 -8.81 12.59
C VAL A 22 10.55 -8.82 13.31
N TYR A 23 9.47 -8.95 12.54
CA TYR A 23 8.13 -9.10 13.09
C TYR A 23 7.77 -10.59 13.22
N THR A 24 7.29 -10.98 14.39
CA THR A 24 6.72 -12.31 14.66
C THR A 24 5.21 -12.26 14.81
N THR A 25 4.68 -11.07 15.07
CA THR A 25 3.25 -10.80 15.22
C THR A 25 2.86 -9.53 14.47
N ARG A 26 1.57 -9.42 14.17
CA ARG A 26 0.96 -8.24 13.55
C ARG A 26 -0.27 -7.82 14.33
N ARG A 27 -0.24 -6.64 14.96
CA ARG A 27 -1.39 -6.04 15.62
C ARG A 27 -2.23 -5.31 14.58
N ILE A 28 -3.53 -5.52 14.62
CA ILE A 28 -4.52 -4.85 13.77
C ILE A 28 -5.75 -4.51 14.61
N TRP A 29 -6.56 -3.57 14.14
CA TRP A 29 -7.88 -3.27 14.69
C TRP A 29 -8.92 -3.49 13.60
N LEU A 30 -9.93 -4.29 13.93
CA LEU A 30 -11.07 -4.51 13.05
C LEU A 30 -12.19 -3.56 13.44
N ILE A 31 -12.79 -2.92 12.46
CA ILE A 31 -13.99 -2.12 12.60
C ILE A 31 -15.15 -2.94 12.02
N THR A 32 -16.14 -3.26 12.84
CA THR A 32 -17.35 -3.95 12.39
C THR A 32 -18.51 -2.99 12.38
N ALA A 33 -19.09 -2.75 11.20
CA ALA A 33 -20.29 -1.93 11.03
C ALA A 33 -21.54 -2.80 11.15
N THR A 34 -22.52 -2.38 11.98
CA THR A 34 -23.80 -3.02 12.15
C THR A 34 -24.95 -2.06 11.87
N ASP A 35 -26.05 -2.56 11.29
CA ASP A 35 -27.29 -1.79 11.09
C ASP A 35 -28.14 -1.75 12.38
N GLU A 36 -29.29 -1.05 12.31
CA GLU A 36 -30.22 -0.94 13.44
C GLU A 36 -30.83 -2.29 13.87
N ALA A 37 -30.82 -3.28 13.01
CA ALA A 37 -31.27 -4.64 13.30
C ALA A 37 -30.13 -5.54 13.87
N GLY A 38 -28.93 -4.97 14.09
CA GLY A 38 -27.78 -5.70 14.61
C GLY A 38 -27.09 -6.60 13.57
N ARG A 39 -27.38 -6.43 12.28
CA ARG A 39 -26.75 -7.23 11.22
C ARG A 39 -25.43 -6.56 10.81
N VAL A 40 -24.39 -7.38 10.65
CA VAL A 40 -23.09 -6.88 10.13
C VAL A 40 -23.26 -6.42 8.69
N THR A 41 -22.96 -5.16 8.42
CA THR A 41 -23.04 -4.53 7.10
C THR A 41 -21.68 -4.31 6.45
N GLY A 42 -20.59 -4.37 7.22
CA GLY A 42 -19.24 -4.25 6.70
C GLY A 42 -18.19 -4.51 7.76
N VAL A 43 -16.99 -4.87 7.31
CA VAL A 43 -15.80 -5.01 8.17
C VAL A 43 -14.64 -4.27 7.52
N GLY A 44 -13.94 -3.46 8.30
CA GLY A 44 -12.73 -2.76 7.89
C GLY A 44 -11.53 -3.15 8.75
N GLU A 45 -10.33 -2.91 8.26
CA GLU A 45 -9.08 -3.21 8.94
C GLU A 45 -8.19 -1.98 9.03
N CYS A 46 -7.83 -1.62 10.26
CA CYS A 46 -6.80 -0.62 10.55
C CYS A 46 -5.52 -1.36 10.97
N ALA A 47 -4.45 -1.19 10.20
CA ALA A 47 -3.23 -1.96 10.40
C ALA A 47 -1.99 -1.07 10.34
N PRO A 48 -1.74 -0.18 11.34
CA PRO A 48 -0.51 0.59 11.40
C PRO A 48 0.68 -0.35 11.55
N LEU A 49 1.74 -0.11 10.80
CA LEU A 49 2.97 -0.91 10.88
C LEU A 49 3.89 -0.30 11.94
N PRO A 50 4.27 -1.05 12.99
CA PRO A 50 5.09 -0.52 14.08
C PRO A 50 6.37 0.15 13.57
N GLN A 51 6.69 1.33 14.10
CA GLN A 51 7.88 2.13 13.77
C GLN A 51 7.98 2.59 12.30
N LEU A 52 6.94 2.37 11.48
CA LEU A 52 6.92 2.78 10.08
C LEU A 52 5.72 3.66 9.75
N SER A 53 4.51 3.29 10.16
CA SER A 53 3.32 4.10 9.94
C SER A 53 3.42 5.43 10.67
N CYS A 54 3.09 6.53 10.02
CA CYS A 54 3.07 7.85 10.64
C CYS A 54 1.98 7.98 11.73
N ASP A 55 0.99 7.10 11.69
CA ASP A 55 -0.08 6.97 12.68
C ASP A 55 0.11 5.80 13.67
N ASP A 56 1.32 5.26 13.80
CA ASP A 56 1.67 4.33 14.88
C ASP A 56 1.86 5.11 16.20
N ILE A 57 0.76 5.48 16.83
CA ILE A 57 0.70 6.33 18.02
C ILE A 57 0.28 5.56 19.28
N PRO A 58 0.74 5.95 20.48
CA PRO A 58 0.46 5.20 21.71
C PRO A 58 -1.04 5.07 22.05
N ASN A 59 -1.84 6.09 21.74
CA ASN A 59 -3.29 6.15 22.00
C ASN A 59 -4.12 5.80 20.76
N TYR A 60 -3.62 4.93 19.90
CA TYR A 60 -4.24 4.58 18.62
C TYR A 60 -5.71 4.19 18.75
N ALA A 61 -6.04 3.27 19.67
CA ALA A 61 -7.39 2.78 19.85
C ALA A 61 -8.38 3.86 20.28
N GLU A 62 -7.93 4.81 21.12
CA GLU A 62 -8.75 5.94 21.58
C GLU A 62 -9.05 6.91 20.42
N VAL A 63 -8.06 7.22 19.61
CA VAL A 63 -8.21 8.10 18.44
C VAL A 63 -9.12 7.41 17.40
N LEU A 64 -8.91 6.12 17.15
CA LEU A 64 -9.77 5.35 16.25
C LEU A 64 -11.22 5.33 16.74
N ARG A 65 -11.45 5.14 18.07
CA ARG A 65 -12.80 5.17 18.64
C ARG A 65 -13.46 6.54 18.41
N TRP A 66 -12.70 7.63 18.64
CA TRP A 66 -13.21 8.97 18.40
C TRP A 66 -13.67 9.17 16.94
N PHE A 67 -12.89 8.71 15.95
CA PHE A 67 -13.29 8.79 14.54
C PHE A 67 -14.51 7.90 14.24
N CYS A 68 -14.58 6.71 14.81
CA CYS A 68 -15.75 5.85 14.67
C CYS A 68 -17.02 6.50 15.24
N ASP A 69 -16.94 7.13 16.43
CA ASP A 69 -18.06 7.87 17.04
C ASP A 69 -18.51 9.04 16.15
N GLU A 70 -17.57 9.73 15.53
CA GLU A 70 -17.89 10.82 14.59
C GLU A 70 -18.60 10.30 13.33
N VAL A 71 -18.14 9.16 12.78
CA VAL A 71 -18.81 8.51 11.64
C VAL A 71 -20.19 7.98 12.03
N GLU A 72 -20.35 7.38 13.22
CA GLU A 72 -21.66 6.96 13.73
C GLU A 72 -22.65 8.14 13.84
N ARG A 73 -22.15 9.27 14.35
CA ARG A 73 -22.95 10.49 14.58
C ARG A 73 -23.35 11.20 13.27
N THR A 74 -22.43 11.26 12.28
CA THR A 74 -22.61 12.07 11.07
C THR A 74 -23.02 11.25 9.85
N GLY A 75 -22.69 9.96 9.84
CA GLY A 75 -22.79 9.11 8.66
C GLY A 75 -21.74 9.39 7.58
N VAL A 76 -20.72 10.20 7.87
CA VAL A 76 -19.72 10.66 6.90
C VAL A 76 -18.31 10.43 7.44
N ILE A 77 -17.41 9.90 6.60
CA ILE A 77 -15.97 9.79 6.93
C ILE A 77 -15.35 11.20 6.89
N PRO A 78 -14.73 11.67 7.99
CA PRO A 78 -14.10 12.99 8.04
C PRO A 78 -12.70 12.95 7.39
N TYR A 79 -12.64 12.88 6.07
CA TYR A 79 -11.43 12.67 5.27
C TYR A 79 -10.28 13.61 5.62
N GLU A 80 -10.53 14.91 5.74
CA GLU A 80 -9.49 15.89 6.03
C GLU A 80 -8.88 15.70 7.42
N ALA A 81 -9.71 15.38 8.42
CA ALA A 81 -9.24 15.10 9.78
C ALA A 81 -8.48 13.78 9.87
N LEU A 82 -8.75 12.84 8.97
CA LEU A 82 -8.10 11.52 8.87
C LEU A 82 -6.83 11.52 8.02
N ARG A 83 -6.49 12.59 7.30
CA ARG A 83 -5.25 12.65 6.50
C ARG A 83 -3.98 12.29 7.28
N PRO A 84 -3.80 12.72 8.57
CA PRO A 84 -2.64 12.31 9.37
C PRO A 84 -2.66 10.85 9.83
N TYR A 85 -3.76 10.12 9.60
CA TYR A 85 -4.01 8.77 10.11
C TYR A 85 -4.32 7.78 8.98
N PRO A 86 -3.33 7.45 8.12
CA PRO A 86 -3.54 6.63 6.92
C PRO A 86 -4.18 5.28 7.17
N SER A 87 -3.76 4.57 8.23
CA SER A 87 -4.28 3.24 8.52
C SER A 87 -5.70 3.29 9.09
N MET A 88 -6.05 4.34 9.85
CA MET A 88 -7.42 4.55 10.33
C MET A 88 -8.36 4.93 9.17
N LEU A 89 -7.90 5.81 8.27
CA LEU A 89 -8.64 6.17 7.08
C LEU A 89 -8.89 4.94 6.22
N PHE A 90 -7.85 4.15 5.94
CA PHE A 90 -7.98 2.90 5.18
C PHE A 90 -9.00 1.95 5.84
N GLY A 91 -8.99 1.80 7.16
CA GLY A 91 -9.94 0.96 7.89
C GLY A 91 -11.39 1.42 7.72
N LEU A 92 -11.66 2.72 7.83
CA LEU A 92 -13.01 3.28 7.66
C LEU A 92 -13.47 3.20 6.19
N GLU A 93 -12.59 3.46 5.23
CA GLU A 93 -12.87 3.27 3.80
C GLU A 93 -13.09 1.79 3.44
N SER A 94 -12.51 0.86 4.21
CA SER A 94 -12.61 -0.58 4.01
C SER A 94 -13.91 -1.20 4.47
N LEU A 95 -14.82 -0.44 5.09
CA LEU A 95 -16.14 -0.92 5.52
C LEU A 95 -16.98 -1.37 4.31
N VAL A 96 -16.55 -2.45 3.68
CA VAL A 96 -17.19 -3.01 2.48
C VAL A 96 -18.44 -3.76 2.89
N PRO A 97 -19.58 -3.60 2.21
CA PRO A 97 -20.75 -4.44 2.41
C PRO A 97 -20.38 -5.92 2.22
N THR A 98 -20.84 -6.78 3.13
CA THR A 98 -20.72 -8.23 2.93
C THR A 98 -21.48 -8.66 1.68
N PRO A 99 -20.94 -9.60 0.86
CA PRO A 99 -21.41 -9.88 -0.51
C PRO A 99 -22.88 -10.26 -0.68
N ASN A 100 -23.60 -10.66 0.37
CA ASN A 100 -24.97 -11.15 0.31
C ASN A 100 -26.05 -10.17 0.81
N GLN A 101 -25.70 -8.88 1.02
CA GLN A 101 -26.74 -7.89 1.33
C GLN A 101 -27.02 -7.01 0.10
N PRO A 102 -28.31 -6.74 -0.22
CA PRO A 102 -28.64 -5.72 -1.21
C PRO A 102 -27.92 -4.44 -0.76
N SER A 103 -27.14 -3.87 -1.67
CA SER A 103 -26.44 -2.62 -1.43
C SER A 103 -27.40 -1.68 -0.71
N VAL A 104 -27.06 -1.25 0.51
CA VAL A 104 -27.60 -0.01 1.03
C VAL A 104 -26.97 1.07 0.13
N ALA A 105 -27.49 1.08 -1.09
CA ALA A 105 -27.18 2.10 -2.07
C ALA A 105 -27.59 3.41 -1.44
N ASN A 106 -26.69 4.34 -1.46
CA ASN A 106 -26.80 5.73 -1.09
C ASN A 106 -26.27 6.07 0.32
N GLY A 107 -24.95 6.18 0.46
CA GLY A 107 -24.41 6.98 1.53
C GLY A 107 -22.91 6.88 1.82
N VAL A 108 -22.26 5.75 1.65
CA VAL A 108 -20.85 5.60 2.09
C VAL A 108 -19.85 5.66 0.92
N PHE A 109 -20.31 5.44 -0.30
CA PHE A 109 -19.50 5.64 -1.51
C PHE A 109 -20.23 6.53 -2.50
N ALA A 110 -20.50 7.78 -2.11
CA ALA A 110 -20.76 8.81 -3.10
C ALA A 110 -19.44 9.15 -3.81
N PRO A 111 -19.43 9.28 -5.15
CA PRO A 111 -18.25 9.80 -5.84
C PRO A 111 -17.94 11.19 -5.28
N LEU A 112 -16.65 11.48 -5.05
CA LEU A 112 -16.15 12.79 -4.65
C LEU A 112 -16.54 13.85 -5.70
N GLY A 113 -17.69 14.46 -5.51
CA GLY A 113 -18.21 15.52 -6.38
C GLY A 113 -19.39 16.20 -5.71
N GLY A 114 -19.12 17.22 -4.89
CA GLY A 114 -20.20 18.06 -4.32
C GLY A 114 -19.77 18.72 -3.01
N ALA A 115 -19.25 19.93 -3.12
CA ALA A 115 -18.86 20.78 -2.00
C ALA A 115 -20.01 21.04 -1.02
N ALA A 116 -19.78 20.78 0.26
CA ALA A 116 -20.40 21.52 1.34
C ALA A 116 -19.29 21.87 2.35
N ALA A 117 -18.70 23.05 2.19
CA ALA A 117 -17.85 23.65 3.17
C ALA A 117 -18.72 24.03 4.38
N THR A 118 -18.65 23.25 5.44
CA THR A 118 -19.10 23.69 6.77
C THR A 118 -17.87 23.92 7.65
N SER A 119 -17.76 25.15 8.15
CA SER A 119 -16.72 25.66 8.98
C SER A 119 -16.45 24.76 10.18
N VAL A 120 -15.25 24.20 10.25
CA VAL A 120 -14.74 23.47 11.41
C VAL A 120 -14.25 24.52 12.43
N ALA A 121 -15.03 24.71 13.49
CA ALA A 121 -14.56 25.42 14.66
C ALA A 121 -13.44 24.61 15.32
N ALA A 122 -12.33 25.30 15.60
CA ALA A 122 -11.07 24.76 16.09
C ALA A 122 -11.21 23.73 17.22
N LEU A 123 -10.89 22.49 16.93
CA LEU A 123 -10.58 21.47 17.93
C LEU A 123 -9.11 21.68 18.37
N LYS A 124 -8.93 22.06 19.64
CA LYS A 124 -7.61 22.17 20.25
C LYS A 124 -7.07 20.78 20.55
N THR A 125 -6.24 20.27 19.67
CA THR A 125 -5.26 19.22 20.00
C THR A 125 -3.99 19.91 20.53
N PRO A 126 -3.27 19.34 21.50
CA PRO A 126 -1.98 19.87 21.91
C PRO A 126 -0.93 19.44 20.87
N VAL A 127 -0.72 20.28 19.86
CA VAL A 127 0.41 20.17 18.94
C VAL A 127 1.37 21.30 19.27
N ALA A 128 2.66 20.96 19.31
CA ALA A 128 3.74 21.91 19.55
C ALA A 128 3.74 23.03 18.51
N GLN A 129 3.89 24.27 19.00
CA GLN A 129 3.82 25.50 18.22
C GLN A 129 4.93 25.61 17.17
N GLY A 130 4.52 25.89 15.92
CA GLY A 130 5.35 26.46 14.87
C GLY A 130 4.50 27.46 14.09
N GLU A 131 4.80 28.75 14.22
CA GLU A 131 4.07 29.85 13.56
C GLU A 131 4.37 29.93 12.07
N GLY A 132 3.32 30.02 11.22
CA GLY A 132 3.41 30.33 9.82
C GLY A 132 2.04 30.63 9.21
N GLY A 133 1.81 31.93 8.89
CA GLY A 133 0.52 32.46 8.46
C GLY A 133 0.03 31.92 7.12
N LEU A 134 -1.25 31.61 7.06
CA LEU A 134 -1.99 31.17 5.89
C LEU A 134 -2.44 32.33 5.00
N ASN A 135 -2.07 32.26 3.74
CA ASN A 135 -2.60 33.11 2.67
C ASN A 135 -3.71 32.32 1.93
N THR A 136 -4.96 32.80 2.10
CA THR A 136 -6.15 32.21 1.47
C THR A 136 -6.38 32.80 0.09
N HIS A 137 -5.82 32.24 -0.97
CA HIS A 137 -6.30 32.39 -2.35
C HIS A 137 -5.61 31.33 -3.21
N VAL A 138 -6.33 30.32 -3.61
CA VAL A 138 -6.34 29.56 -4.90
C VAL A 138 -7.12 28.25 -4.66
N LEU A 139 -8.42 28.29 -4.71
CA LEU A 139 -9.29 27.10 -4.81
C LEU A 139 -10.44 27.36 -5.79
N ASP A 140 -10.13 27.87 -6.98
CA ASP A 140 -11.10 27.89 -8.09
C ASP A 140 -10.39 27.27 -9.32
N GLY A 141 -10.76 26.06 -9.67
CA GLY A 141 -10.35 25.47 -10.95
C GLY A 141 -10.11 23.97 -11.02
N ILE A 142 -10.79 23.14 -10.24
CA ILE A 142 -10.80 21.69 -10.51
C ILE A 142 -12.23 21.26 -10.82
N ALA A 143 -12.64 21.46 -12.08
CA ALA A 143 -13.85 20.85 -12.62
C ALA A 143 -13.59 19.35 -12.79
N SER A 144 -14.26 18.55 -11.98
CA SER A 144 -14.26 17.09 -12.02
C SER A 144 -14.82 16.58 -13.34
N ASN A 145 -14.06 15.76 -14.07
CA ASN A 145 -14.61 14.85 -15.05
C ASN A 145 -15.34 13.70 -14.32
N ALA A 146 -16.61 13.95 -13.99
CA ALA A 146 -17.54 12.98 -13.43
C ALA A 146 -18.02 12.03 -14.53
N ASN A 147 -17.19 11.09 -14.98
CA ASN A 147 -17.59 9.96 -15.82
C ASN A 147 -16.72 8.73 -15.51
N GLN A 148 -16.67 8.34 -14.23
CA GLN A 148 -16.24 7.00 -13.88
C GLN A 148 -17.47 6.19 -13.48
N ALA A 149 -17.70 5.10 -14.21
CA ALA A 149 -18.77 4.17 -13.91
C ALA A 149 -18.62 3.65 -12.45
N PRO A 150 -19.72 3.56 -11.70
CA PRO A 150 -19.69 2.96 -10.37
C PRO A 150 -19.11 1.55 -10.46
N LEU A 151 -18.37 1.13 -9.43
CA LEU A 151 -17.91 -0.26 -9.29
C LEU A 151 -19.08 -1.19 -9.66
N PRO A 152 -18.87 -2.17 -10.56
CA PRO A 152 -19.95 -3.07 -10.93
C PRO A 152 -20.46 -3.74 -9.64
N SER A 153 -21.70 -3.44 -9.29
CA SER A 153 -22.45 -4.04 -8.18
C SER A 153 -22.89 -5.47 -8.48
N GLY A 154 -22.45 -6.03 -9.60
CA GLY A 154 -22.64 -7.43 -9.97
C GLY A 154 -21.52 -8.25 -9.35
N GLY A 155 -21.87 -9.29 -8.60
CA GLY A 155 -20.91 -10.30 -8.16
C GLY A 155 -20.06 -10.75 -9.35
N PHE A 156 -18.73 -10.75 -9.18
CA PHE A 156 -17.81 -11.18 -10.22
C PHE A 156 -18.06 -12.68 -10.51
N GLY A 157 -18.85 -12.99 -11.50
CA GLY A 157 -19.08 -14.35 -11.98
C GLY A 157 -17.81 -15.03 -12.57
N GLY A 158 -16.72 -14.29 -12.70
CA GLY A 158 -15.36 -14.76 -12.93
C GLY A 158 -14.45 -14.08 -11.91
N GLY A 159 -13.60 -14.81 -11.19
CA GLY A 159 -12.71 -14.30 -10.15
C GLY A 159 -11.82 -13.13 -10.61
N LEU A 160 -11.29 -12.34 -9.66
CA LEU A 160 -10.23 -11.37 -9.96
C LEU A 160 -8.92 -12.11 -10.14
N PHE A 161 -8.14 -11.70 -11.15
CA PHE A 161 -6.83 -12.26 -11.46
C PHE A 161 -5.82 -11.12 -11.53
N ILE A 162 -5.02 -10.94 -10.49
CA ILE A 162 -4.03 -9.86 -10.41
C ILE A 162 -2.63 -10.48 -10.49
N PRO A 163 -1.80 -10.13 -11.48
CA PRO A 163 -0.41 -10.55 -11.49
C PRO A 163 0.33 -9.97 -10.28
N ILE A 164 1.11 -10.79 -9.58
CA ILE A 164 1.85 -10.37 -8.39
C ILE A 164 3.31 -10.78 -8.47
N ASN A 165 4.17 -10.03 -7.78
CA ASN A 165 5.54 -10.42 -7.58
C ASN A 165 5.68 -11.49 -6.48
N GLY A 166 6.61 -12.41 -6.67
CA GLY A 166 7.10 -13.29 -5.62
C GLY A 166 8.12 -12.56 -4.76
N LEU A 167 7.78 -12.30 -3.50
CA LEU A 167 8.68 -11.61 -2.57
C LEU A 167 9.68 -12.60 -1.96
N VAL A 168 10.96 -12.28 -2.06
CA VAL A 168 12.08 -12.95 -1.39
C VAL A 168 12.54 -12.07 -0.23
N TRP A 169 12.16 -12.48 0.97
CA TRP A 169 12.53 -11.79 2.22
C TRP A 169 14.02 -11.88 2.50
N MET A 170 14.55 -10.91 3.25
CA MET A 170 15.89 -10.95 3.81
C MET A 170 16.09 -12.22 4.66
N GLY A 171 17.32 -12.74 4.64
CA GLY A 171 17.73 -13.92 5.36
C GLY A 171 19.21 -14.22 5.09
N THR A 172 19.66 -15.41 5.43
CA THR A 172 20.96 -15.90 4.98
C THR A 172 20.96 -16.10 3.46
N PHE A 173 22.13 -16.20 2.87
CA PHE A 173 22.26 -16.48 1.43
C PHE A 173 21.51 -17.76 1.04
N GLU A 174 21.65 -18.80 1.83
CA GLU A 174 21.03 -20.10 1.58
C GLU A 174 19.51 -20.05 1.67
N GLU A 175 18.97 -19.33 2.66
CA GLU A 175 17.52 -19.12 2.80
C GLU A 175 16.95 -18.27 1.64
N MET A 176 17.65 -17.23 1.24
CA MET A 176 17.24 -16.39 0.12
C MET A 176 17.30 -17.16 -1.20
N HIS A 177 18.36 -17.94 -1.41
CA HIS A 177 18.48 -18.81 -2.58
C HIS A 177 17.32 -19.82 -2.67
N GLN A 178 17.01 -20.50 -1.56
CA GLN A 178 15.89 -21.43 -1.50
C GLN A 178 14.56 -20.73 -1.81
N ARG A 179 14.31 -19.55 -1.22
CA ARG A 179 13.10 -18.77 -1.48
C ARG A 179 12.98 -18.34 -2.95
N ILE A 180 14.09 -18.03 -3.62
CA ILE A 180 14.10 -17.74 -5.06
C ILE A 180 13.64 -18.98 -5.84
N GLU A 181 14.23 -20.16 -5.57
CA GLU A 181 13.84 -21.40 -6.24
C GLU A 181 12.37 -21.74 -6.02
N GLU A 182 11.84 -21.56 -4.79
CA GLU A 182 10.42 -21.75 -4.47
C GLU A 182 9.52 -20.84 -5.30
N LYS A 183 9.88 -19.54 -5.45
CA LYS A 183 9.07 -18.60 -6.26
C LYS A 183 9.11 -18.95 -7.75
N LEU A 184 10.27 -19.32 -8.27
CA LEU A 184 10.41 -19.74 -9.67
C LEU A 184 9.63 -21.03 -9.93
N ALA A 185 9.72 -22.02 -9.04
CA ALA A 185 8.96 -23.28 -9.13
C ALA A 185 7.44 -23.07 -9.02
N ALA A 186 7.00 -22.08 -8.23
CA ALA A 186 5.60 -21.69 -8.10
C ALA A 186 5.06 -20.89 -9.30
N GLY A 187 5.86 -20.67 -10.33
CA GLY A 187 5.44 -20.02 -11.58
C GLY A 187 5.30 -18.50 -11.50
N PHE A 188 6.03 -17.85 -10.60
CA PHE A 188 6.09 -16.38 -10.60
C PHE A 188 6.91 -15.89 -11.81
N HIS A 189 6.35 -14.94 -12.55
CA HIS A 189 7.02 -14.24 -13.66
C HIS A 189 7.66 -12.92 -13.23
N CYS A 190 7.47 -12.50 -12.00
CA CYS A 190 8.14 -11.37 -11.36
C CYS A 190 8.64 -11.78 -9.99
N VAL A 191 9.92 -11.56 -9.72
CA VAL A 191 10.55 -11.81 -8.41
C VAL A 191 11.08 -10.49 -7.87
N LYS A 192 10.70 -10.15 -6.63
CA LYS A 192 11.23 -9.00 -5.90
C LYS A 192 12.17 -9.50 -4.81
N LEU A 193 13.46 -9.18 -4.92
CA LEU A 193 14.50 -9.58 -4.00
C LEU A 193 14.83 -8.42 -3.05
N LYS A 194 14.71 -8.61 -1.75
CA LYS A 194 15.22 -7.66 -0.77
C LYS A 194 16.74 -7.74 -0.71
N ILE A 195 17.41 -6.59 -0.74
CA ILE A 195 18.87 -6.44 -0.72
C ILE A 195 19.31 -5.44 0.34
N GLY A 196 20.62 -5.36 0.63
CA GLY A 196 21.19 -4.47 1.65
C GLY A 196 21.29 -5.11 3.05
N ALA A 197 21.09 -6.43 3.17
CA ALA A 197 21.11 -7.13 4.45
C ALA A 197 22.27 -8.12 4.65
N ILE A 198 22.84 -8.62 3.55
CA ILE A 198 24.00 -9.55 3.58
C ILE A 198 25.15 -8.94 2.78
N ASP A 199 26.26 -9.66 2.73
CA ASP A 199 27.42 -9.24 1.94
C ASP A 199 27.04 -8.97 0.47
N TRP A 200 27.53 -7.87 -0.08
CA TRP A 200 27.16 -7.40 -1.40
C TRP A 200 27.46 -8.40 -2.53
N ASP A 201 28.63 -9.05 -2.48
CA ASP A 201 29.00 -10.03 -3.48
C ASP A 201 28.06 -11.25 -3.46
N ARG A 202 27.56 -11.59 -2.28
CA ARG A 202 26.55 -12.65 -2.12
C ARG A 202 25.18 -12.22 -2.65
N GLU A 203 24.77 -10.96 -2.46
CA GLU A 203 23.54 -10.43 -3.06
C GLU A 203 23.62 -10.44 -4.60
N ILE A 204 24.74 -9.99 -5.15
CA ILE A 204 24.99 -10.08 -6.60
C ILE A 204 25.01 -11.53 -7.09
N ALA A 205 25.51 -12.47 -6.31
CA ALA A 205 25.47 -13.89 -6.68
C ALA A 205 24.03 -14.44 -6.78
N LEU A 206 23.11 -14.01 -5.90
CA LEU A 206 21.67 -14.37 -6.00
C LEU A 206 21.03 -13.79 -7.25
N ILE A 207 21.31 -12.54 -7.58
CA ILE A 207 20.83 -11.88 -8.79
C ILE A 207 21.34 -12.58 -10.05
N ARG A 208 22.65 -12.89 -10.08
CA ARG A 208 23.30 -13.62 -11.16
C ARG A 208 22.70 -15.02 -11.32
N PHE A 209 22.44 -15.74 -10.24
CA PHE A 209 21.77 -17.05 -10.26
C PHE A 209 20.44 -17.03 -11.03
N ILE A 210 19.65 -15.97 -10.85
CA ILE A 210 18.38 -15.81 -11.59
C ILE A 210 18.68 -15.52 -13.07
N ARG A 211 19.57 -14.58 -13.38
CA ARG A 211 19.84 -14.12 -14.75
C ARG A 211 20.58 -15.13 -15.62
N GLU A 212 21.39 -16.00 -15.04
CA GLU A 212 22.03 -17.10 -15.78
C GLU A 212 21.02 -18.16 -16.27
N ARG A 213 19.81 -18.21 -15.66
CA ARG A 213 18.78 -19.20 -15.95
C ARG A 213 17.60 -18.64 -16.72
N TYR A 214 17.29 -17.36 -16.49
CA TYR A 214 16.08 -16.72 -17.01
C TYR A 214 16.41 -15.34 -17.59
N SER A 215 15.98 -15.10 -18.83
CA SER A 215 16.07 -13.78 -19.44
C SER A 215 15.09 -12.80 -18.75
N ARG A 216 15.24 -11.51 -19.03
CA ARG A 216 14.34 -10.47 -18.51
C ARG A 216 12.88 -10.61 -19.00
N GLU A 217 12.70 -11.22 -20.17
CA GLU A 217 11.38 -11.51 -20.76
C GLU A 217 10.68 -12.69 -20.06
N GLN A 218 11.46 -13.61 -19.48
CA GLN A 218 10.92 -14.75 -18.74
C GLN A 218 10.62 -14.39 -17.30
N ILE A 219 11.55 -13.68 -16.64
CA ILE A 219 11.42 -13.25 -15.24
C ILE A 219 11.75 -11.77 -15.12
N GLU A 220 10.76 -10.96 -14.79
CA GLU A 220 10.97 -9.61 -14.31
C GLU A 220 11.63 -9.66 -12.94
N LEU A 221 12.78 -9.02 -12.78
CA LEU A 221 13.48 -8.94 -11.49
C LEU A 221 13.40 -7.52 -10.97
N ARG A 222 12.90 -7.37 -9.75
CA ARG A 222 12.94 -6.13 -8.96
C ARG A 222 13.81 -6.32 -7.75
N VAL A 223 14.46 -5.27 -7.30
CA VAL A 223 15.19 -5.27 -6.03
C VAL A 223 14.67 -4.19 -5.11
N ASP A 224 14.82 -4.41 -3.80
CA ASP A 224 14.32 -3.49 -2.77
C ASP A 224 15.42 -3.35 -1.70
N ALA A 225 15.99 -2.16 -1.63
CA ALA A 225 17.06 -1.84 -0.70
C ALA A 225 16.55 -1.25 0.63
N ASN A 226 15.26 -0.90 0.73
CA ASN A 226 14.65 -0.29 1.92
C ASN A 226 15.49 0.86 2.53
N GLY A 227 16.12 1.68 1.70
CA GLY A 227 17.01 2.76 2.14
C GLY A 227 18.35 2.30 2.70
N GLY A 228 18.78 1.10 2.35
CA GLY A 228 19.98 0.47 2.93
C GLY A 228 21.30 1.00 2.42
N PHE A 229 21.35 1.68 1.27
CA PHE A 229 22.60 2.22 0.74
C PHE A 229 22.92 3.58 1.35
N SER A 230 24.19 3.85 1.57
CA SER A 230 24.67 5.22 1.81
C SER A 230 24.60 6.02 0.51
N VAL A 231 24.50 7.35 0.61
CA VAL A 231 24.50 8.25 -0.57
C VAL A 231 25.76 8.06 -1.42
N ASP A 232 26.92 7.90 -0.76
CA ASP A 232 28.23 7.80 -1.44
C ASP A 232 28.38 6.52 -2.25
N GLU A 233 27.79 5.40 -1.81
CA GLU A 233 27.88 4.11 -2.51
C GLU A 233 26.72 3.84 -3.47
N ALA A 234 25.60 4.57 -3.31
CA ALA A 234 24.36 4.26 -4.03
C ALA A 234 24.57 4.20 -5.55
N MET A 235 25.23 5.20 -6.15
CA MET A 235 25.40 5.23 -7.60
C MET A 235 26.21 4.04 -8.12
N SER A 236 27.31 3.69 -7.46
CA SER A 236 28.14 2.56 -7.89
C SER A 236 27.39 1.22 -7.78
N ARG A 237 26.54 1.06 -6.76
CA ARG A 237 25.68 -0.13 -6.62
C ARG A 237 24.59 -0.17 -7.70
N LEU A 238 23.99 0.97 -8.04
CA LEU A 238 22.99 1.06 -9.13
C LEU A 238 23.62 0.73 -10.49
N GLU A 239 24.84 1.19 -10.77
CA GLU A 239 25.60 0.86 -11.97
C GLU A 239 25.93 -0.63 -12.07
N GLU A 240 26.24 -1.27 -10.94
CA GLU A 240 26.47 -2.71 -10.89
C GLU A 240 25.21 -3.51 -11.12
N LEU A 241 24.11 -3.16 -10.44
CA LEU A 241 22.80 -3.78 -10.58
C LEU A 241 22.26 -3.67 -12.01
N ALA A 242 22.50 -2.55 -12.69
CA ALA A 242 22.04 -2.34 -14.06
C ALA A 242 22.61 -3.35 -15.08
N LYS A 243 23.71 -4.04 -14.75
CA LYS A 243 24.30 -5.09 -15.61
C LYS A 243 23.45 -6.36 -15.68
N TYR A 244 22.42 -6.47 -14.83
CA TYR A 244 21.61 -7.67 -14.67
C TYR A 244 20.15 -7.51 -15.17
N ASP A 245 19.87 -6.55 -16.06
CA ASP A 245 18.52 -6.34 -16.62
C ASP A 245 17.42 -6.26 -15.54
N ILE A 246 17.70 -5.59 -14.41
CA ILE A 246 16.75 -5.37 -13.33
C ILE A 246 15.73 -4.33 -13.78
N HIS A 247 14.43 -4.58 -13.54
CA HIS A 247 13.35 -3.67 -13.89
C HIS A 247 13.44 -2.36 -13.11
N SER A 248 13.62 -2.45 -11.79
CA SER A 248 13.67 -1.28 -10.91
C SER A 248 14.28 -1.62 -9.55
N ILE A 249 14.81 -0.60 -8.89
CA ILE A 249 15.18 -0.66 -7.47
C ILE A 249 14.20 0.18 -6.65
N GLU A 250 13.73 -0.40 -5.55
CA GLU A 250 12.90 0.27 -4.57
C GLU A 250 13.77 0.91 -3.49
N GLN A 251 13.55 2.20 -3.19
CA GLN A 251 14.14 3.00 -2.12
C GLN A 251 15.63 2.72 -1.89
N PRO A 252 16.54 3.15 -2.78
CA PRO A 252 17.98 2.84 -2.66
C PRO A 252 18.63 3.48 -1.43
N ILE A 253 18.31 4.75 -1.13
CA ILE A 253 18.80 5.49 0.04
C ILE A 253 17.66 5.81 1.00
N ARG A 254 18.00 6.18 2.24
CA ARG A 254 17.02 6.53 3.27
C ARG A 254 16.15 7.70 2.84
N GLN A 255 14.89 7.69 3.29
CA GLN A 255 13.94 8.78 3.08
C GLN A 255 14.44 10.12 3.65
N HIS A 256 13.81 11.21 3.21
CA HIS A 256 14.08 12.61 3.58
C HIS A 256 15.43 13.16 3.07
N GLN A 257 15.98 12.53 2.01
CA GLN A 257 17.17 12.98 1.28
C GLN A 257 16.77 13.31 -0.16
N TRP A 258 15.86 14.28 -0.33
CA TRP A 258 15.22 14.55 -1.63
C TRP A 258 16.22 15.01 -2.70
N ALA A 259 17.22 15.80 -2.34
CA ALA A 259 18.22 16.29 -3.30
C ALA A 259 19.09 15.15 -3.84
N GLU A 260 19.53 14.27 -2.94
CA GLU A 260 20.36 13.11 -3.26
C GLU A 260 19.54 12.08 -4.06
N MET A 261 18.29 11.81 -3.63
CA MET A 261 17.38 10.92 -4.35
C MET A 261 17.05 11.46 -5.74
N ALA A 262 16.83 12.77 -5.90
CA ALA A 262 16.61 13.42 -7.19
C ALA A 262 17.82 13.25 -8.11
N SER A 263 19.04 13.43 -7.56
CA SER A 263 20.27 13.18 -8.30
C SER A 263 20.39 11.72 -8.76
N LEU A 264 20.05 10.76 -7.89
CA LEU A 264 20.02 9.34 -8.25
C LEU A 264 18.98 9.07 -9.34
N CYS A 265 17.75 9.58 -9.22
CA CYS A 265 16.68 9.39 -10.22
C CYS A 265 17.06 9.97 -11.59
N GLN A 266 17.84 11.06 -11.62
CA GLN A 266 18.29 11.71 -12.85
C GLN A 266 19.44 10.94 -13.55
N HIS A 267 20.36 10.35 -12.81
CA HIS A 267 21.63 9.83 -13.34
C HIS A 267 21.75 8.30 -13.32
N SER A 268 20.92 7.63 -12.53
CA SER A 268 20.95 6.16 -12.42
C SER A 268 20.61 5.47 -13.74
N PRO A 269 21.39 4.46 -14.16
CA PRO A 269 21.03 3.61 -15.29
C PRO A 269 19.88 2.64 -14.97
N LEU A 270 19.54 2.48 -13.69
CA LEU A 270 18.48 1.59 -13.19
C LEU A 270 17.30 2.44 -12.71
N PRO A 271 16.05 2.20 -13.19
CA PRO A 271 14.87 2.93 -12.73
C PRO A 271 14.65 2.79 -11.22
N ILE A 272 14.29 3.93 -10.58
CA ILE A 272 14.08 4.01 -9.13
C ILE A 272 12.59 4.10 -8.84
N ALA A 273 12.15 3.35 -7.83
CA ALA A 273 10.80 3.37 -7.27
C ALA A 273 10.84 3.87 -5.82
N LEU A 274 9.98 4.84 -5.48
CA LEU A 274 9.88 5.34 -4.11
C LEU A 274 8.82 4.57 -3.33
N ASP A 275 9.14 4.21 -2.08
CA ASP A 275 8.25 3.57 -1.11
C ASP A 275 8.24 4.37 0.21
N GLU A 276 9.27 4.22 1.04
CA GLU A 276 9.34 4.88 2.35
C GLU A 276 9.35 6.41 2.26
N GLU A 277 9.76 6.98 1.14
CA GLU A 277 9.74 8.42 0.89
C GLU A 277 8.33 9.01 0.92
N LEU A 278 7.31 8.19 0.59
CA LEU A 278 5.92 8.63 0.50
C LEU A 278 5.20 8.60 1.85
N ILE A 279 5.76 7.88 2.84
CA ILE A 279 5.12 7.69 4.15
C ILE A 279 5.10 9.00 4.93
N GLY A 280 3.90 9.41 5.37
CA GLY A 280 3.70 10.66 6.10
C GLY A 280 3.50 11.89 5.22
N VAL A 281 3.72 11.77 3.89
CA VAL A 281 3.40 12.84 2.93
C VAL A 281 1.93 12.73 2.55
N ASN A 282 1.07 13.28 3.41
CA ASN A 282 -0.39 13.15 3.27
C ASN A 282 -1.05 14.38 2.64
N ASP A 283 -0.39 15.53 2.69
CA ASP A 283 -0.87 16.76 2.08
C ASP A 283 -0.71 16.74 0.54
N PRO A 284 -1.76 17.09 -0.24
CA PRO A 284 -1.71 17.06 -1.70
C PRO A 284 -0.62 17.97 -2.32
N GLU A 285 -0.38 19.14 -1.74
CA GLU A 285 0.65 20.07 -2.24
C GLU A 285 2.05 19.51 -1.96
N GLU A 286 2.23 18.85 -0.82
CA GLU A 286 3.48 18.20 -0.48
C GLU A 286 3.76 17.00 -1.39
N LYS A 287 2.73 16.22 -1.76
CA LYS A 287 2.83 15.14 -2.77
C LYS A 287 3.31 15.69 -4.12
N VAL A 288 2.74 16.79 -4.58
CA VAL A 288 3.16 17.49 -5.80
C VAL A 288 4.63 17.90 -5.69
N ARG A 289 5.01 18.58 -4.60
CA ARG A 289 6.37 19.04 -4.38
C ARG A 289 7.40 17.90 -4.39
N LEU A 290 7.07 16.77 -3.73
CA LEU A 290 7.93 15.58 -3.72
C LEU A 290 8.15 15.04 -5.13
N LEU A 291 7.08 14.80 -5.88
CA LEU A 291 7.17 14.23 -7.22
C LEU A 291 7.90 15.17 -8.20
N ASP A 292 7.67 16.48 -8.11
CA ASP A 292 8.33 17.47 -8.97
C ASP A 292 9.81 17.65 -8.62
N THR A 293 10.19 17.42 -7.35
CA THR A 293 11.58 17.53 -6.89
C THR A 293 12.38 16.27 -7.25
N ILE A 294 11.87 15.08 -6.88
CA ILE A 294 12.62 13.83 -7.01
C ILE A 294 12.52 13.25 -8.42
N ARG A 295 11.35 13.31 -9.05
CA ARG A 295 11.08 12.78 -10.39
C ARG A 295 11.45 11.31 -10.54
N PRO A 296 10.94 10.41 -9.68
CA PRO A 296 11.25 9.00 -9.78
C PRO A 296 10.61 8.39 -11.04
N GLN A 297 11.08 7.20 -11.44
CA GLN A 297 10.46 6.47 -12.54
C GLN A 297 9.18 5.74 -12.08
N TYR A 298 9.14 5.36 -10.80
CA TYR A 298 7.99 4.67 -10.22
C TYR A 298 7.72 5.13 -8.78
N ILE A 299 6.47 4.92 -8.33
CA ILE A 299 6.08 4.96 -6.92
C ILE A 299 5.36 3.68 -6.52
N ILE A 300 5.52 3.28 -5.28
CA ILE A 300 4.91 2.08 -4.69
C ILE A 300 3.91 2.54 -3.64
N LEU A 301 2.70 2.00 -3.71
CA LEU A 301 1.62 2.46 -2.85
C LEU A 301 1.13 1.35 -1.92
N LYS A 302 1.05 1.69 -0.65
CA LYS A 302 0.49 0.86 0.42
C LYS A 302 -0.67 1.64 1.03
N PRO A 303 -1.94 1.36 0.65
CA PRO A 303 -3.06 2.19 1.08
C PRO A 303 -3.12 2.47 2.58
N SER A 304 -2.80 1.48 3.41
CA SER A 304 -2.75 1.65 4.87
C SER A 304 -1.60 2.55 5.38
N LEU A 305 -0.63 2.93 4.53
CA LEU A 305 0.50 3.81 4.87
C LEU A 305 0.46 5.16 4.14
N HIS A 306 -0.21 5.24 2.99
CA HIS A 306 -0.10 6.38 2.06
C HIS A 306 -1.41 7.16 1.93
N GLY A 307 -2.16 7.27 3.04
CA GLY A 307 -3.35 8.12 3.13
C GLY A 307 -4.66 7.41 2.77
N GLY A 308 -4.78 6.11 3.04
CA GLY A 308 -5.95 5.32 2.71
C GLY A 308 -6.09 5.06 1.20
N MET A 309 -7.27 4.69 0.76
CA MET A 309 -7.57 4.57 -0.66
C MET A 309 -7.59 5.95 -1.33
N LEU A 310 -8.17 6.97 -0.67
CA LEU A 310 -8.17 8.35 -1.15
C LEU A 310 -6.75 8.85 -1.43
N GLY A 311 -5.86 8.77 -0.45
CA GLY A 311 -4.49 9.25 -0.59
C GLY A 311 -3.70 8.48 -1.65
N SER A 312 -3.95 7.18 -1.79
CA SER A 312 -3.35 6.35 -2.84
C SER A 312 -3.86 6.72 -4.23
N GLU A 313 -5.15 7.02 -4.39
CA GLU A 313 -5.72 7.53 -5.64
C GLU A 313 -5.11 8.88 -6.03
N GLU A 314 -4.97 9.80 -5.06
CA GLU A 314 -4.29 11.09 -5.27
C GLU A 314 -2.85 10.87 -5.79
N TRP A 315 -2.06 9.99 -5.17
CA TRP A 315 -0.71 9.64 -5.62
C TRP A 315 -0.70 9.08 -7.03
N ILE A 316 -1.60 8.14 -7.36
CA ILE A 316 -1.69 7.53 -8.70
C ILE A 316 -2.01 8.58 -9.75
N ARG A 317 -2.95 9.49 -9.48
CA ARG A 317 -3.31 10.58 -10.40
C ARG A 317 -2.12 11.52 -10.62
N LEU A 318 -1.50 12.00 -9.56
CA LEU A 318 -0.36 12.92 -9.63
C LEU A 318 0.85 12.29 -10.34
N ALA A 319 1.10 10.99 -10.12
CA ALA A 319 2.14 10.24 -10.81
C ALA A 319 1.85 10.12 -12.31
N ARG A 320 0.63 9.75 -12.69
CA ARG A 320 0.21 9.64 -14.10
C ARG A 320 0.35 10.96 -14.86
N GLU A 321 -0.02 12.08 -14.25
CA GLU A 321 0.14 13.43 -14.82
C GLU A 321 1.61 13.78 -15.15
N ARG A 322 2.56 13.10 -14.48
CA ARG A 322 4.02 13.29 -14.64
C ARG A 322 4.71 12.17 -15.41
N GLY A 323 3.95 11.19 -15.93
CA GLY A 323 4.52 10.02 -16.61
C GLY A 323 5.24 9.04 -15.67
N ILE A 324 5.00 9.13 -14.36
CA ILE A 324 5.56 8.24 -13.34
C ILE A 324 4.68 7.00 -13.23
N GLY A 325 5.30 5.82 -13.34
CA GLY A 325 4.62 4.53 -13.14
C GLY A 325 4.27 4.27 -11.68
N SER A 326 3.32 3.38 -11.43
CA SER A 326 2.96 3.01 -10.05
C SER A 326 2.45 1.58 -9.96
N TRP A 327 2.61 0.96 -8.80
CA TRP A 327 1.93 -0.28 -8.44
C TRP A 327 1.54 -0.28 -6.97
N ILE A 328 0.57 -1.13 -6.63
CA ILE A 328 0.06 -1.25 -5.26
C ILE A 328 0.68 -2.49 -4.61
N THR A 329 1.04 -2.35 -3.34
CA THR A 329 1.50 -3.45 -2.50
C THR A 329 0.76 -3.44 -1.16
N SER A 330 0.68 -4.57 -0.51
CA SER A 330 0.18 -4.67 0.86
C SER A 330 1.27 -4.33 1.88
N ALA A 331 0.84 -3.88 3.06
CA ALA A 331 1.69 -3.60 4.22
C ALA A 331 1.45 -4.64 5.34
N LEU A 332 1.34 -5.91 4.98
CA LEU A 332 1.12 -7.03 5.88
C LEU A 332 -0.26 -6.98 6.57
N GLU A 333 -1.28 -6.58 5.84
CA GLU A 333 -2.67 -6.67 6.28
C GLU A 333 -3.13 -8.14 6.33
N SER A 334 -4.22 -8.38 7.08
CA SER A 334 -4.95 -9.65 7.04
C SER A 334 -5.65 -9.85 5.69
N ASN A 335 -6.35 -10.96 5.53
CA ASN A 335 -7.17 -11.17 4.34
C ASN A 335 -8.26 -10.11 4.16
N ILE A 336 -8.73 -9.44 5.23
CA ILE A 336 -9.70 -8.34 5.10
C ILE A 336 -9.07 -7.17 4.36
N GLY A 337 -7.97 -6.63 4.86
CA GLY A 337 -7.29 -5.53 4.21
C GLY A 337 -6.76 -5.91 2.83
N LEU A 338 -6.18 -7.10 2.67
CA LEU A 338 -5.69 -7.57 1.37
C LEU A 338 -6.80 -7.68 0.32
N TYR A 339 -7.99 -8.13 0.69
CA TYR A 339 -9.16 -8.17 -0.19
C TYR A 339 -9.57 -6.78 -0.68
N VAL A 340 -9.62 -5.81 0.24
CA VAL A 340 -9.92 -4.41 -0.10
C VAL A 340 -8.86 -3.84 -1.03
N ILE A 341 -7.57 -4.06 -0.74
CA ILE A 341 -6.46 -3.61 -1.59
C ILE A 341 -6.54 -4.25 -2.98
N ALA A 342 -6.87 -5.53 -3.08
CA ALA A 342 -7.03 -6.21 -4.37
C ALA A 342 -8.17 -5.58 -5.21
N ARG A 343 -9.31 -5.28 -4.59
CA ARG A 343 -10.42 -4.59 -5.26
C ARG A 343 -10.05 -3.18 -5.70
N PHE A 344 -9.40 -2.41 -4.81
CA PHE A 344 -8.90 -1.07 -5.13
C PHE A 344 -7.88 -1.12 -6.28
N THR A 345 -6.98 -2.10 -6.29
CA THR A 345 -6.03 -2.31 -7.39
C THR A 345 -6.74 -2.49 -8.74
N MET A 346 -7.78 -3.33 -8.77
CA MET A 346 -8.58 -3.53 -9.98
C MET A 346 -9.35 -2.26 -10.40
N GLN A 347 -9.80 -1.47 -9.44
CA GLN A 347 -10.44 -0.18 -9.73
C GLN A 347 -9.47 0.79 -10.39
N MET A 348 -8.23 0.88 -9.89
CA MET A 348 -7.24 1.87 -10.35
C MET A 348 -6.57 1.49 -11.66
N TYR A 349 -6.35 0.20 -11.91
CA TYR A 349 -5.60 -0.28 -13.08
C TYR A 349 -6.43 -1.08 -14.09
N GLY A 350 -7.64 -1.45 -13.73
CA GLY A 350 -8.58 -2.18 -14.60
C GLY A 350 -8.31 -3.68 -14.67
N PRO A 351 -9.18 -4.42 -15.39
CA PRO A 351 -9.15 -5.89 -15.46
C PRO A 351 -7.98 -6.46 -16.29
N ASN A 352 -7.36 -5.64 -17.13
CA ASN A 352 -6.25 -6.03 -18.00
C ASN A 352 -4.88 -5.62 -17.44
N ILE A 353 -4.77 -5.54 -16.12
CA ILE A 353 -3.51 -5.19 -15.46
C ILE A 353 -2.41 -6.17 -15.81
N THR A 354 -1.29 -5.67 -16.31
CA THR A 354 -0.10 -6.47 -16.67
C THR A 354 1.05 -6.25 -15.70
N MET A 355 1.16 -5.08 -15.08
CA MET A 355 2.18 -4.75 -14.09
C MET A 355 2.00 -5.62 -12.85
N PRO A 356 3.00 -6.43 -12.44
CA PRO A 356 2.93 -7.22 -11.21
C PRO A 356 2.80 -6.34 -9.97
N GLN A 357 1.82 -6.66 -9.12
CA GLN A 357 1.51 -5.96 -7.87
C GLN A 357 2.12 -6.66 -6.66
N GLY A 358 2.24 -5.97 -5.52
CA GLY A 358 2.83 -6.54 -4.30
C GLY A 358 1.80 -7.16 -3.36
N LEU A 359 0.90 -8.02 -3.84
CA LEU A 359 -0.24 -8.54 -3.07
C LEU A 359 -0.08 -10.01 -2.63
N GLY A 360 1.15 -10.45 -2.42
CA GLY A 360 1.46 -11.82 -2.04
C GLY A 360 1.42 -12.15 -0.54
N THR A 361 0.89 -11.28 0.32
CA THR A 361 1.03 -11.38 1.79
C THR A 361 -0.06 -12.19 2.50
N GLY A 362 -1.16 -12.53 1.84
CA GLY A 362 -2.29 -13.24 2.47
C GLY A 362 -1.97 -14.62 3.07
N GLN A 363 -0.81 -15.20 2.75
CA GLN A 363 -0.40 -16.52 3.27
C GLN A 363 0.62 -16.44 4.41
N LEU A 364 0.93 -15.24 4.91
CA LEU A 364 2.00 -15.04 5.89
C LEU A 364 1.63 -15.45 7.33
N PHE A 365 0.34 -15.46 7.66
CA PHE A 365 -0.13 -15.70 9.03
C PHE A 365 -0.61 -17.16 9.25
N THR A 366 -0.44 -17.66 10.47
CA THR A 366 -0.98 -18.96 10.91
C THR A 366 -2.46 -18.87 11.23
N ASP A 367 -2.91 -17.70 11.66
CA ASP A 367 -4.24 -17.39 12.19
C ASP A 367 -4.88 -16.21 11.44
N ASN A 368 -4.71 -16.20 10.11
CA ASN A 368 -5.30 -15.15 9.28
C ASN A 368 -6.82 -15.17 9.35
N ILE A 369 -7.43 -13.99 9.12
CA ILE A 369 -8.87 -13.82 9.19
C ILE A 369 -9.51 -14.38 7.92
N GLU A 370 -10.48 -15.26 8.06
CA GLU A 370 -11.24 -15.78 6.93
C GLU A 370 -12.37 -14.83 6.51
N LEU A 371 -12.53 -14.67 5.20
CA LEU A 371 -13.68 -14.00 4.61
C LEU A 371 -14.75 -15.06 4.31
N PRO A 372 -15.98 -14.95 4.85
CA PRO A 372 -16.99 -16.01 4.75
C PRO A 372 -17.30 -16.44 3.32
N ASP A 373 -17.42 -15.49 2.41
CA ASP A 373 -17.90 -15.72 1.03
C ASP A 373 -16.81 -15.53 -0.02
N VAL A 374 -15.54 -15.31 0.40
CA VAL A 374 -14.43 -15.02 -0.50
C VAL A 374 -13.28 -15.96 -0.22
N GLU A 375 -12.75 -16.55 -1.29
CA GLU A 375 -11.49 -17.28 -1.28
C GLU A 375 -10.40 -16.47 -1.97
N MET A 376 -9.26 -16.33 -1.30
CA MET A 376 -8.06 -15.74 -1.89
C MET A 376 -6.94 -16.78 -1.90
N ARG A 377 -6.33 -16.99 -3.07
CA ARG A 377 -5.23 -17.91 -3.25
C ARG A 377 -4.22 -17.38 -4.26
N ILE A 378 -3.01 -17.89 -4.20
CA ILE A 378 -1.95 -17.56 -5.14
C ILE A 378 -1.79 -18.74 -6.10
N GLU A 379 -1.93 -18.48 -7.39
CA GLU A 379 -1.77 -19.47 -8.45
C GLU A 379 -0.85 -18.90 -9.56
N GLN A 380 0.25 -19.56 -9.83
CA GLN A 380 1.17 -19.21 -10.93
C GLN A 380 1.51 -17.71 -11.00
N GLY A 381 1.91 -17.14 -9.87
CA GLY A 381 2.26 -15.72 -9.78
C GLY A 381 1.08 -14.75 -9.92
N ARG A 382 -0.15 -15.19 -9.62
CA ARG A 382 -1.36 -14.35 -9.59
C ARG A 382 -2.07 -14.48 -8.25
N LEU A 383 -2.58 -13.37 -7.76
CA LEU A 383 -3.60 -13.38 -6.71
C LEU A 383 -4.95 -13.65 -7.38
N VAL A 384 -5.58 -14.75 -7.00
CA VAL A 384 -6.94 -15.11 -7.43
C VAL A 384 -7.89 -14.83 -6.28
N VAL A 385 -8.92 -14.02 -6.56
CA VAL A 385 -10.00 -13.73 -5.62
C VAL A 385 -11.31 -14.24 -6.23
N ALA A 386 -11.95 -15.19 -5.59
CA ALA A 386 -13.16 -15.84 -6.08
C ALA A 386 -14.22 -15.93 -4.98
N SER A 387 -15.49 -16.03 -5.37
CA SER A 387 -16.55 -16.36 -4.42
C SER A 387 -16.39 -17.82 -3.97
N ARG A 388 -16.51 -18.08 -2.67
CA ARG A 388 -16.69 -19.44 -2.15
C ARG A 388 -18.05 -19.95 -2.67
N ARG A 389 -18.04 -21.12 -3.33
CA ARG A 389 -19.26 -21.78 -3.84
C ARG A 389 -19.96 -22.52 -2.72
#